data_eb4f235e6bfae9acae4650d8a25cc989
#
_entry.id   eb4f235e6bfae9acae4650d8a25cc989
#
_cell.length_a   1.000
_cell.length_b   1.000
_cell.length_c   1.000
_cell.angle_alpha   90.00
_cell.angle_beta   90.00
_cell.angle_gamma   90.00
#
_symmetry.space_group_name_H-M   'P 1'
#
loop_
_entity.id
_entity.type
_entity.pdbx_description
1 polymer ?
#
loop_
_entity_poly.entity_id
_entity_poly.type
_entity_poly.pdbx_seq_one_letter_code
_entity_poly.pdbx_strand_id
1 'polypeptide(L)'
;TQVTAVAQHQGEPDRAPSAEELRNATLEVPERCGLRVSPSEASEQGRERVTFVDGQASGGSQQNARTTMKEVVTTVFEGRPAAVVRANCFYGGAYGDDFIMVYDPDRKLVAALDPVPHKQELGGSISDFTITSLSVFGGSLHLSWNNIALYGDENYHASRKSGSADGDFVWDGQRFVATDIVFHTGQGDVRLPRLEAVQDFVDAVVAHDDAKAAQWAVPSLMSALDRHAPYSGFTVRESHFPKGSTVGECILLPAVSLPDDLGMSTVYFSNGRQAWIRAGDASQIVQEGPYRSGDIMCGLDRSADHSDRFGTWIMLRGRPDGGVEVYTPGPGSD
;
A
#
# COMPACT_ATOMS: atom_id res chain seq x y z
N THR A 1 44.08 34.52 42.41
CA THR A 1 43.10 33.46 42.10
C THR A 1 42.17 33.99 41.04
N GLN A 2 42.39 33.58 39.77
CA GLN A 2 41.52 33.91 38.65
C GLN A 2 40.37 32.88 38.61
N VAL A 3 39.16 33.38 38.75
CA VAL A 3 37.93 32.58 38.53
C VAL A 3 37.60 32.65 37.06
N THR A 4 37.84 31.55 36.35
CA THR A 4 37.46 31.41 34.94
C THR A 4 35.94 31.20 34.92
N ALA A 5 35.20 32.18 34.42
CA ALA A 5 33.77 32.04 34.16
C ALA A 5 33.58 31.02 33.03
N VAL A 6 32.97 29.88 33.35
CA VAL A 6 32.48 28.93 32.36
C VAL A 6 31.23 29.58 31.75
N ALA A 7 31.35 29.96 30.48
CA ALA A 7 30.20 30.41 29.72
C ALA A 7 29.21 29.27 29.64
N GLN A 8 28.11 29.39 30.35
CA GLN A 8 26.95 28.51 30.12
C GLN A 8 26.44 28.80 28.72
N HIS A 9 26.60 27.84 27.84
CA HIS A 9 25.85 27.80 26.60
C HIS A 9 24.35 27.74 27.00
N GLN A 10 23.70 28.88 26.96
CA GLN A 10 22.24 28.90 26.95
C GLN A 10 21.86 28.26 25.63
N GLY A 11 21.42 27.01 25.68
CA GLY A 11 20.91 26.30 24.51
C GLY A 11 19.82 27.13 23.85
N GLU A 12 19.95 27.33 22.55
CA GLU A 12 18.88 27.92 21.74
C GLU A 12 17.58 27.18 22.06
N PRO A 13 16.43 27.88 22.16
CA PRO A 13 15.18 27.21 22.46
C PRO A 13 14.94 26.06 21.45
N ASP A 14 14.55 24.92 21.98
CA ASP A 14 14.30 23.69 21.26
C ASP A 14 13.22 23.95 20.17
N ARG A 15 13.64 24.23 18.95
CA ARG A 15 12.78 24.54 17.80
C ARG A 15 12.97 23.53 16.68
N ALA A 16 11.93 23.36 15.87
CA ALA A 16 12.03 22.54 14.66
C ALA A 16 13.10 23.10 13.69
N PRO A 17 13.88 22.26 13.02
CA PRO A 17 14.79 22.70 11.97
C PRO A 17 14.02 23.40 10.86
N SER A 18 14.57 24.48 10.32
CA SER A 18 13.98 25.17 9.18
C SER A 18 14.23 24.42 7.87
N ALA A 19 13.45 24.76 6.84
CA ALA A 19 13.67 24.22 5.49
C ALA A 19 15.08 24.55 4.95
N GLU A 20 15.61 25.75 5.23
CA GLU A 20 16.94 26.15 4.79
C GLU A 20 18.03 25.33 5.47
N GLU A 21 17.90 25.11 6.79
CA GLU A 21 18.85 24.30 7.55
C GLU A 21 18.90 22.84 7.07
N LEU A 22 17.74 22.26 6.73
CA LEU A 22 17.69 20.89 6.21
C LEU A 22 18.18 20.78 4.79
N ARG A 23 17.85 21.75 3.93
CA ARG A 23 18.24 21.76 2.53
C ARG A 23 19.75 21.87 2.29
N ASN A 24 20.49 22.32 3.29
CA ASN A 24 21.95 22.50 3.22
C ASN A 24 22.67 21.78 4.37
N ALA A 25 22.35 20.52 4.59
CA ALA A 25 22.88 19.72 5.68
C ALA A 25 23.23 18.30 5.25
N THR A 26 24.08 17.65 6.04
CA THR A 26 24.27 16.20 5.98
C THR A 26 23.28 15.53 6.93
N LEU A 27 22.34 14.75 6.38
CA LEU A 27 21.23 14.15 7.09
C LEU A 27 21.23 12.63 6.94
N GLU A 28 20.66 11.94 7.94
CA GLU A 28 20.27 10.55 7.80
C GLU A 28 18.99 10.47 6.96
N VAL A 29 18.94 9.53 6.03
CA VAL A 29 17.76 9.19 5.22
C VAL A 29 17.50 7.69 5.32
N PRO A 30 16.29 7.19 5.05
CA PRO A 30 16.06 5.77 4.84
C PRO A 30 16.99 5.22 3.75
N GLU A 31 17.46 3.99 3.90
CA GLU A 31 18.41 3.37 2.98
C GLU A 31 17.97 3.46 1.51
N ARG A 32 16.66 3.29 1.25
CA ARG A 32 16.09 3.41 -0.10
C ARG A 32 16.15 4.83 -0.67
N CYS A 33 16.28 5.84 0.18
CA CYS A 33 16.55 7.23 -0.22
C CYS A 33 18.05 7.54 -0.31
N GLY A 34 18.89 6.59 0.03
CA GLY A 34 20.33 6.69 -0.07
C GLY A 34 20.81 6.67 -1.52
N LEU A 35 22.07 7.05 -1.71
CA LEU A 35 22.71 7.13 -3.02
C LEU A 35 23.58 5.90 -3.33
N ARG A 36 23.60 4.92 -2.44
CA ARG A 36 24.43 3.69 -2.57
C ARG A 36 23.67 2.55 -3.23
N VAL A 37 24.40 1.77 -4.02
CA VAL A 37 23.83 0.64 -4.80
C VAL A 37 23.79 -0.65 -3.99
N SER A 38 24.60 -0.78 -2.94
CA SER A 38 24.77 -2.08 -2.29
C SER A 38 24.17 -2.11 -0.89
N PRO A 39 23.24 -3.03 -0.63
CA PRO A 39 22.73 -3.31 0.71
C PRO A 39 23.81 -3.77 1.70
N SER A 40 24.98 -4.21 1.18
CA SER A 40 26.08 -4.73 2.01
C SER A 40 26.82 -3.65 2.82
N GLU A 41 26.57 -2.38 2.54
CA GLU A 41 27.13 -1.25 3.30
C GLU A 41 26.06 -0.48 4.10
N ALA A 42 24.83 -1.05 4.18
CA ALA A 42 23.78 -0.49 4.99
C ALA A 42 24.22 -0.40 6.46
N SER A 43 23.90 0.70 7.10
CA SER A 43 24.04 0.78 8.55
C SER A 43 23.13 -0.29 9.19
N GLU A 44 23.51 -0.80 10.36
CA GLU A 44 22.70 -1.74 11.15
C GLU A 44 21.24 -1.28 11.40
N GLN A 45 20.94 -0.03 11.04
CA GLN A 45 19.65 0.64 11.24
C GLN A 45 18.87 0.89 9.94
N GLY A 46 19.32 0.43 8.76
CA GLY A 46 18.65 0.68 7.49
C GLY A 46 18.63 2.18 7.09
N ARG A 47 19.66 2.95 7.46
CA ARG A 47 19.80 4.39 7.20
C ARG A 47 21.10 4.70 6.53
N GLU A 48 21.12 5.77 5.72
CA GLU A 48 22.30 6.31 5.06
C GLU A 48 22.44 7.81 5.35
N ARG A 49 23.65 8.32 5.37
CA ARG A 49 23.92 9.76 5.48
C ARG A 49 24.18 10.34 4.10
N VAL A 50 23.42 11.35 3.73
CA VAL A 50 23.57 12.07 2.47
C VAL A 50 23.74 13.58 2.73
N THR A 51 24.50 14.24 1.88
CA THR A 51 24.67 15.69 1.96
C THR A 51 23.78 16.37 0.95
N PHE A 52 22.88 17.21 1.45
CA PHE A 52 22.01 18.05 0.63
C PHE A 52 22.67 19.40 0.35
N VAL A 53 22.53 19.85 -0.88
CA VAL A 53 22.83 21.22 -1.34
C VAL A 53 21.59 21.72 -2.04
N ASP A 54 21.04 22.84 -1.58
CA ASP A 54 19.78 23.41 -2.07
C ASP A 54 18.61 22.41 -2.12
N GLY A 55 18.59 21.46 -1.17
CA GLY A 55 17.57 20.43 -1.07
C GLY A 55 17.74 19.24 -2.02
N GLN A 56 18.87 19.11 -2.66
CA GLN A 56 19.20 17.99 -3.53
C GLN A 56 20.44 17.26 -3.05
N ALA A 57 20.37 15.94 -3.07
CA ALA A 57 21.51 15.07 -2.91
C ALA A 57 21.63 14.19 -4.15
N SER A 58 22.82 14.14 -4.75
CA SER A 58 23.10 13.35 -5.94
C SER A 58 24.51 12.79 -5.87
N GLY A 59 24.78 11.75 -6.61
CA GLY A 59 26.06 11.06 -6.63
C GLY A 59 25.94 9.64 -6.09
N GLY A 60 27.04 9.01 -5.82
CA GLY A 60 27.10 7.61 -5.43
C GLY A 60 27.38 6.69 -6.61
N SER A 61 27.26 5.38 -6.38
CA SER A 61 27.62 4.35 -7.35
C SER A 61 26.54 4.10 -8.40
N GLN A 62 25.32 4.57 -8.19
CA GLN A 62 24.26 4.52 -9.23
C GLN A 62 24.29 5.80 -10.07
N GLN A 63 24.45 5.62 -11.37
CA GLN A 63 24.27 6.73 -12.30
C GLN A 63 22.85 7.28 -12.19
N ASN A 64 22.77 8.59 -11.87
CA ASN A 64 21.53 9.35 -11.75
C ASN A 64 20.67 9.13 -10.49
N ALA A 65 21.10 8.37 -9.49
CA ALA A 65 20.40 8.35 -8.20
C ALA A 65 20.40 9.76 -7.58
N ARG A 66 19.24 10.18 -7.08
CA ARG A 66 19.10 11.50 -6.45
C ARG A 66 17.96 11.49 -5.44
N THR A 67 18.13 12.26 -4.39
CA THR A 67 17.06 12.56 -3.42
C THR A 67 16.79 14.07 -3.46
N THR A 68 15.54 14.44 -3.64
CA THR A 68 15.12 15.84 -3.77
C THR A 68 14.07 16.16 -2.73
N MET A 69 14.35 17.11 -1.84
CA MET A 69 13.36 17.64 -0.88
C MET A 69 12.32 18.47 -1.64
N LYS A 70 11.07 18.09 -1.53
CA LYS A 70 9.93 18.77 -2.18
C LYS A 70 9.26 19.78 -1.23
N GLU A 71 9.09 19.40 0.03
CA GLU A 71 8.34 20.18 1.00
C GLU A 71 8.89 19.94 2.40
N VAL A 72 8.87 20.97 3.24
CA VAL A 72 9.22 20.90 4.67
C VAL A 72 8.12 21.58 5.47
N VAL A 73 7.55 20.85 6.41
CA VAL A 73 6.49 21.33 7.31
C VAL A 73 6.96 21.19 8.75
N THR A 74 6.84 22.24 9.55
CA THR A 74 7.16 22.18 10.99
C THR A 74 5.93 21.73 11.79
N THR A 75 6.17 20.93 12.83
CA THR A 75 5.14 20.36 13.70
C THR A 75 5.66 20.07 15.08
N VAL A 76 4.80 19.50 15.92
CA VAL A 76 5.20 18.81 17.15
C VAL A 76 5.04 17.30 16.91
N PHE A 77 6.11 16.55 17.08
CA PHE A 77 6.14 15.10 16.93
C PHE A 77 6.61 14.47 18.24
N GLU A 78 5.83 13.55 18.80
CA GLU A 78 6.09 12.96 20.14
C GLU A 78 6.39 14.00 21.24
N GLY A 79 5.68 15.13 21.22
CA GLY A 79 5.82 16.20 22.21
C GLY A 79 7.04 17.12 22.00
N ARG A 80 7.82 16.95 20.95
CA ARG A 80 8.99 17.77 20.60
C ARG A 80 8.80 18.50 19.27
N PRO A 81 9.34 19.72 19.11
CA PRO A 81 9.38 20.37 17.82
C PRO A 81 10.08 19.47 16.78
N ALA A 82 9.53 19.39 15.58
CA ALA A 82 10.08 18.57 14.52
C ALA A 82 9.80 19.15 13.14
N ALA A 83 10.57 18.75 12.16
CA ALA A 83 10.33 19.04 10.75
C ALA A 83 9.97 17.76 10.00
N VAL A 84 8.86 17.79 9.28
CA VAL A 84 8.42 16.73 8.37
C VAL A 84 8.84 17.11 6.96
N VAL A 85 9.60 16.26 6.33
CA VAL A 85 10.14 16.46 4.98
C VAL A 85 9.49 15.46 4.03
N ARG A 86 8.87 15.96 2.97
CA ARG A 86 8.55 15.15 1.80
C ARG A 86 9.74 15.22 0.82
N ALA A 87 10.27 14.08 0.45
CA ALA A 87 11.36 13.98 -0.51
C ALA A 87 11.05 12.93 -1.58
N ASN A 88 11.42 13.21 -2.81
CA ASN A 88 11.41 12.23 -3.88
C ASN A 88 12.77 11.54 -3.95
N CYS A 89 12.76 10.23 -3.84
CA CYS A 89 13.93 9.37 -3.89
C CYS A 89 13.95 8.63 -5.22
N PHE A 90 14.81 9.09 -6.12
CA PHE A 90 14.95 8.56 -7.48
C PHE A 90 16.11 7.56 -7.52
N TYR A 91 15.81 6.31 -7.87
CA TYR A 91 16.78 5.20 -7.83
C TYR A 91 17.60 5.03 -9.11
N GLY A 92 17.35 5.88 -10.10
CA GLY A 92 17.89 5.71 -11.46
C GLY A 92 16.90 5.00 -12.39
N GLY A 93 17.12 5.07 -13.68
CA GLY A 93 16.17 4.58 -14.68
C GLY A 93 14.92 5.44 -14.76
N ALA A 94 13.73 4.87 -14.54
CA ALA A 94 12.44 5.56 -14.59
C ALA A 94 11.69 5.52 -13.24
N TYR A 95 12.36 5.20 -12.13
CA TYR A 95 11.72 4.90 -10.85
C TYR A 95 12.08 5.90 -9.77
N GLY A 96 11.06 6.41 -9.08
CA GLY A 96 11.23 7.25 -7.90
C GLY A 96 9.95 7.30 -7.08
N ASP A 97 10.09 7.12 -5.78
CA ASP A 97 8.99 7.20 -4.83
C ASP A 97 9.15 8.42 -3.92
N ASP A 98 8.05 9.01 -3.48
CA ASP A 98 8.06 10.03 -2.44
C ASP A 98 8.09 9.36 -1.06
N PHE A 99 8.93 9.88 -0.20
CA PHE A 99 9.11 9.47 1.20
C PHE A 99 8.73 10.60 2.13
N ILE A 100 8.30 10.27 3.33
CA ILE A 100 8.18 11.22 4.43
C ILE A 100 9.27 10.91 5.45
N MET A 101 9.99 11.93 5.88
CA MET A 101 11.03 11.86 6.89
C MET A 101 10.76 12.90 7.99
N VAL A 102 10.93 12.53 9.24
CA VAL A 102 10.73 13.42 10.40
C VAL A 102 12.06 13.63 11.09
N TYR A 103 12.47 14.90 11.21
CA TYR A 103 13.70 15.30 11.86
C TYR A 103 13.42 16.06 13.14
N ASP A 104 14.11 15.69 14.21
CA ASP A 104 14.07 16.40 15.49
C ASP A 104 14.89 17.72 15.45
N PRO A 105 14.92 18.54 16.54
CA PRO A 105 15.70 19.77 16.59
C PRO A 105 17.19 19.59 16.30
N ASP A 106 17.75 18.42 16.63
CA ASP A 106 19.15 18.09 16.38
C ASP A 106 19.40 17.59 14.95
N ARG A 107 18.38 17.61 14.10
CA ARG A 107 18.37 17.12 12.71
C ARG A 107 18.63 15.61 12.60
N LYS A 108 18.26 14.87 13.65
CA LYS A 108 18.28 13.42 13.65
C LYS A 108 16.98 12.88 13.04
N LEU A 109 17.08 11.89 12.17
CA LEU A 109 15.91 11.17 11.64
C LEU A 109 15.26 10.36 12.76
N VAL A 110 14.03 10.72 13.16
CA VAL A 110 13.29 10.06 14.25
C VAL A 110 12.18 9.15 13.73
N ALA A 111 11.62 9.45 12.56
CA ALA A 111 10.61 8.64 11.93
C ALA A 111 10.69 8.75 10.39
N ALA A 112 10.23 7.73 9.69
CA ALA A 112 10.08 7.78 8.24
C ALA A 112 8.90 6.93 7.77
N LEU A 113 8.23 7.36 6.70
CA LEU A 113 7.32 6.57 5.91
C LEU A 113 8.03 6.19 4.61
N ASP A 114 8.46 4.93 4.51
CA ASP A 114 8.92 4.30 3.29
C ASP A 114 7.70 3.64 2.62
N PRO A 115 7.27 4.08 1.44
CA PRO A 115 6.07 3.52 0.80
C PRO A 115 6.29 2.10 0.26
N VAL A 116 7.53 1.71 -0.01
CA VAL A 116 7.82 0.47 -0.75
C VAL A 116 7.32 -0.79 -0.03
N PRO A 117 7.58 -1.00 1.28
CA PRO A 117 7.04 -2.14 1.99
C PRO A 117 5.51 -2.12 2.13
N HIS A 118 4.89 -0.94 1.93
CA HIS A 118 3.47 -0.70 2.16
C HIS A 118 2.66 -0.57 0.86
N LYS A 119 3.28 -0.78 -0.32
CA LYS A 119 2.59 -0.56 -1.62
C LYS A 119 1.26 -1.30 -1.74
N GLN A 120 1.14 -2.49 -1.17
CA GLN A 120 -0.12 -3.25 -1.19
C GLN A 120 -1.22 -2.52 -0.41
N GLU A 121 -0.92 -2.07 0.80
CA GLU A 121 -1.83 -1.29 1.64
C GLU A 121 -2.18 0.06 1.01
N LEU A 122 -1.21 0.68 0.31
CA LEU A 122 -1.36 1.99 -0.34
C LEU A 122 -2.05 1.94 -1.71
N GLY A 123 -2.47 0.78 -2.19
CA GLY A 123 -3.20 0.63 -3.44
C GLY A 123 -2.73 -0.52 -4.34
N GLY A 124 -1.84 -1.38 -3.83
CA GLY A 124 -1.33 -2.54 -4.55
C GLY A 124 -0.31 -2.16 -5.62
N SER A 125 -0.70 -2.09 -6.86
CA SER A 125 0.20 -1.78 -7.96
C SER A 125 0.39 -0.27 -8.12
N ILE A 126 1.43 0.28 -7.49
CA ILE A 126 1.82 1.69 -7.62
C ILE A 126 3.14 1.75 -8.39
N SER A 127 3.14 2.46 -9.51
CA SER A 127 4.34 2.61 -10.35
C SER A 127 5.40 3.48 -9.69
N ASP A 128 5.00 4.73 -9.34
CA ASP A 128 5.81 5.71 -8.62
C ASP A 128 4.90 6.33 -7.57
N PHE A 129 5.15 6.04 -6.30
CA PHE A 129 4.38 6.63 -5.22
C PHE A 129 4.63 8.13 -5.19
N THR A 130 3.64 8.90 -5.62
CA THR A 130 3.76 10.34 -5.74
C THR A 130 2.76 11.02 -4.81
N ILE A 131 3.26 11.65 -3.76
CA ILE A 131 2.45 12.43 -2.83
C ILE A 131 2.08 13.75 -3.50
N THR A 132 0.79 14.05 -3.55
CA THR A 132 0.26 15.29 -4.14
C THR A 132 -0.07 16.33 -3.09
N SER A 133 -0.36 15.90 -1.85
CA SER A 133 -0.65 16.76 -0.71
C SER A 133 -0.11 16.13 0.57
N LEU A 134 0.42 16.97 1.46
CA LEU A 134 0.86 16.61 2.80
C LEU A 134 0.29 17.61 3.79
N SER A 135 -0.42 17.13 4.79
CA SER A 135 -0.79 17.90 5.98
C SER A 135 -0.33 17.15 7.23
N VAL A 136 0.13 17.88 8.23
CA VAL A 136 0.61 17.31 9.49
C VAL A 136 -0.14 17.92 10.65
N PHE A 137 -0.72 17.08 11.47
CA PHE A 137 -1.47 17.54 12.64
C PHE A 137 -1.24 16.62 13.83
N GLY A 138 -0.67 17.16 14.93
CA GLY A 138 -0.48 16.42 16.18
C GLY A 138 0.31 15.12 16.04
N GLY A 139 1.29 15.05 15.12
CA GLY A 139 2.09 13.85 14.87
C GLY A 139 1.45 12.85 13.90
N SER A 140 0.23 13.10 13.45
CA SER A 140 -0.41 12.36 12.36
C SER A 140 -0.13 13.02 11.02
N LEU A 141 -0.02 12.21 9.97
CA LEU A 141 0.11 12.66 8.60
C LEU A 141 -1.21 12.43 7.89
N HIS A 142 -1.67 13.41 7.13
CA HIS A 142 -2.70 13.24 6.12
C HIS A 142 -2.07 13.43 4.75
N LEU A 143 -2.13 12.40 3.92
CA LEU A 143 -1.51 12.35 2.60
C LEU A 143 -2.56 12.14 1.51
N SER A 144 -2.37 12.84 0.38
CA SER A 144 -2.98 12.42 -0.89
C SER A 144 -1.87 11.94 -1.81
N TRP A 145 -2.12 10.87 -2.57
CA TRP A 145 -1.16 10.33 -3.55
C TRP A 145 -1.86 9.83 -4.80
N ASN A 146 -1.09 9.62 -5.86
CA ASN A 146 -1.58 9.15 -7.16
C ASN A 146 -0.70 8.02 -7.73
N ASN A 147 -0.91 7.70 -8.99
CA ASN A 147 -0.25 6.62 -9.72
C ASN A 147 -0.61 5.20 -9.27
N ILE A 148 -1.79 5.03 -8.67
CA ILE A 148 -2.34 3.72 -8.34
C ILE A 148 -2.88 3.09 -9.63
N ALA A 149 -2.33 1.93 -10.02
CA ALA A 149 -2.77 1.21 -11.20
C ALA A 149 -4.09 0.47 -10.91
N LEU A 150 -5.14 0.86 -11.59
CA LEU A 150 -6.47 0.27 -11.48
C LEU A 150 -6.78 -0.60 -12.70
N TYR A 151 -7.72 -1.54 -12.55
CA TYR A 151 -8.21 -2.33 -13.66
C TYR A 151 -8.71 -1.43 -14.81
N GLY A 152 -8.22 -1.68 -16.00
CA GLY A 152 -8.49 -0.86 -17.18
C GLY A 152 -7.37 0.13 -17.53
N ASP A 153 -6.42 0.37 -16.64
CA ASP A 153 -5.22 1.14 -16.96
C ASP A 153 -4.26 0.34 -17.85
N GLU A 154 -3.49 1.05 -18.66
CA GLU A 154 -2.38 0.42 -19.37
C GLU A 154 -1.33 -0.08 -18.36
N ASN A 155 -0.90 -1.32 -18.52
CA ASN A 155 0.11 -1.91 -17.64
C ASN A 155 1.55 -1.48 -17.99
N TYR A 156 1.72 -0.60 -18.95
CA TYR A 156 3.03 -0.04 -19.27
C TYR A 156 3.50 0.90 -18.16
N HIS A 157 4.72 0.66 -17.68
CA HIS A 157 5.27 1.35 -16.51
C HIS A 157 5.26 2.88 -16.62
N ALA A 158 5.60 3.42 -17.78
CA ALA A 158 5.63 4.88 -18.01
C ALA A 158 4.25 5.50 -18.24
N SER A 159 3.17 4.71 -18.31
CA SER A 159 1.82 5.23 -18.47
C SER A 159 1.31 5.81 -17.16
N ARG A 160 0.65 6.96 -17.23
CA ARG A 160 -0.06 7.53 -16.10
C ARG A 160 -1.16 6.57 -15.62
N LYS A 161 -1.20 6.31 -14.32
CA LYS A 161 -2.24 5.50 -13.69
C LYS A 161 -3.41 6.37 -13.25
N SER A 162 -4.61 5.80 -13.30
CA SER A 162 -5.85 6.57 -13.07
C SER A 162 -6.23 6.72 -11.60
N GLY A 163 -5.74 5.82 -10.75
CA GLY A 163 -6.12 5.80 -9.34
C GLY A 163 -5.34 6.81 -8.49
N SER A 164 -6.01 7.33 -7.49
CA SER A 164 -5.45 8.15 -6.42
C SER A 164 -6.05 7.76 -5.09
N ALA A 165 -5.50 8.26 -4.00
CA ALA A 165 -6.04 8.03 -2.67
C ALA A 165 -5.72 9.17 -1.73
N ASP A 166 -6.51 9.27 -0.65
CA ASP A 166 -6.23 10.03 0.55
C ASP A 166 -6.10 9.07 1.73
N GLY A 167 -5.21 9.36 2.68
CA GLY A 167 -5.04 8.50 3.85
C GLY A 167 -4.45 9.22 5.04
N ASP A 168 -4.85 8.73 6.21
CA ASP A 168 -4.32 9.14 7.51
C ASP A 168 -3.31 8.11 8.02
N PHE A 169 -2.18 8.60 8.52
CA PHE A 169 -1.11 7.80 9.07
C PHE A 169 -0.77 8.27 10.47
N VAL A 170 -0.72 7.35 11.40
CA VAL A 170 -0.38 7.61 12.81
C VAL A 170 0.91 6.88 13.15
N TRP A 171 1.78 7.56 13.87
CA TRP A 171 3.00 6.96 14.42
C TRP A 171 2.66 6.08 15.62
N ASP A 172 3.04 4.79 15.57
CA ASP A 172 2.79 3.81 16.63
C ASP A 172 3.96 3.68 17.64
N GLY A 173 5.00 4.51 17.47
CA GLY A 173 6.26 4.44 18.21
C GLY A 173 7.39 3.73 17.47
N GLN A 174 7.09 3.07 16.34
CA GLN A 174 8.07 2.36 15.52
C GLN A 174 7.94 2.67 14.02
N ARG A 175 6.70 2.84 13.54
CA ARG A 175 6.40 3.12 12.13
C ARG A 175 5.11 3.92 11.98
N PHE A 176 4.93 4.51 10.82
CA PHE A 176 3.63 5.06 10.44
C PHE A 176 2.69 3.92 10.03
N VAL A 177 1.49 3.93 10.60
CA VAL A 177 0.42 2.97 10.33
C VAL A 177 -0.73 3.72 9.70
N ALA A 178 -1.22 3.25 8.56
CA ALA A 178 -2.41 3.79 7.93
C ALA A 178 -3.64 3.48 8.79
N THR A 179 -4.45 4.48 9.06
CA THR A 179 -5.67 4.35 9.88
C THR A 179 -6.94 4.47 9.07
N ASP A 180 -6.92 5.24 7.99
CA ASP A 180 -8.02 5.37 7.03
C ASP A 180 -7.45 5.69 5.66
N ILE A 181 -7.79 4.87 4.65
CA ILE A 181 -7.41 5.10 3.26
C ILE A 181 -8.68 5.09 2.41
N VAL A 182 -8.89 6.15 1.64
CA VAL A 182 -9.95 6.26 0.66
C VAL A 182 -9.32 6.26 -0.73
N PHE A 183 -9.65 5.27 -1.53
CA PHE A 183 -9.22 5.18 -2.91
C PHE A 183 -10.23 5.85 -3.83
N HIS A 184 -9.76 6.74 -4.69
CA HIS A 184 -10.57 7.43 -5.71
C HIS A 184 -10.40 6.71 -7.04
N THR A 185 -11.50 6.17 -7.54
CA THR A 185 -11.54 5.40 -8.78
C THR A 185 -12.50 6.03 -9.77
N GLY A 186 -12.46 5.59 -11.03
CA GLY A 186 -13.43 6.05 -12.03
C GLY A 186 -14.89 5.66 -11.75
N GLN A 187 -15.12 4.76 -10.78
CA GLN A 187 -16.46 4.30 -10.35
C GLN A 187 -16.88 4.89 -9.01
N GLY A 188 -16.07 5.73 -8.40
CA GLY A 188 -16.32 6.35 -7.10
C GLY A 188 -15.27 6.01 -6.05
N ASP A 189 -15.53 6.43 -4.83
CA ASP A 189 -14.65 6.22 -3.70
C ASP A 189 -14.79 4.82 -3.14
N VAL A 190 -13.66 4.18 -2.82
CA VAL A 190 -13.60 2.82 -2.31
C VAL A 190 -12.68 2.76 -1.10
N ARG A 191 -13.06 1.99 -0.09
CA ARG A 191 -12.21 1.58 1.03
C ARG A 191 -11.99 0.08 1.00
N LEU A 192 -10.76 -0.36 1.30
CA LEU A 192 -10.54 -1.78 1.51
C LEU A 192 -11.31 -2.24 2.75
N PRO A 193 -12.00 -3.38 2.70
CA PRO A 193 -12.70 -3.92 3.84
C PRO A 193 -11.70 -4.39 4.91
N ARG A 194 -12.13 -4.39 6.17
CA ARG A 194 -11.37 -5.05 7.22
C ARG A 194 -11.37 -6.56 6.97
N LEU A 195 -10.24 -7.20 7.13
CA LEU A 195 -10.07 -8.63 6.86
C LEU A 195 -11.03 -9.49 7.70
N GLU A 196 -11.27 -9.11 8.96
CA GLU A 196 -12.19 -9.80 9.85
C GLU A 196 -13.64 -9.80 9.30
N ALA A 197 -14.04 -8.69 8.68
CA ALA A 197 -15.38 -8.60 8.09
C ALA A 197 -15.53 -9.51 6.87
N VAL A 198 -14.48 -9.64 6.05
CA VAL A 198 -14.48 -10.58 4.93
C VAL A 198 -14.38 -12.02 5.43
N GLN A 199 -13.63 -12.28 6.50
CA GLN A 199 -13.57 -13.59 7.15
C GLN A 199 -14.94 -14.01 7.70
N ASP A 200 -15.69 -13.09 8.32
CA ASP A 200 -17.06 -13.34 8.78
C ASP A 200 -17.99 -13.82 7.66
N PHE A 201 -17.84 -13.28 6.45
CA PHE A 201 -18.53 -13.77 5.26
C PHE A 201 -18.11 -15.20 4.90
N VAL A 202 -16.79 -15.45 4.82
CA VAL A 202 -16.24 -16.77 4.49
C VAL A 202 -16.71 -17.82 5.49
N ASP A 203 -16.64 -17.52 6.78
CA ASP A 203 -17.07 -18.40 7.85
C ASP A 203 -18.58 -18.71 7.77
N ALA A 204 -19.39 -17.71 7.44
CA ALA A 204 -20.84 -17.90 7.24
C ALA A 204 -21.13 -18.82 6.06
N VAL A 205 -20.41 -18.66 4.94
CA VAL A 205 -20.54 -19.57 3.77
C VAL A 205 -20.14 -20.99 4.13
N VAL A 206 -19.01 -21.18 4.82
CA VAL A 206 -18.53 -22.50 5.26
C VAL A 206 -19.49 -23.17 6.23
N ALA A 207 -20.12 -22.39 7.12
CA ALA A 207 -21.09 -22.88 8.11
C ALA A 207 -22.51 -23.09 7.56
N HIS A 208 -22.78 -22.82 6.29
CA HIS A 208 -24.12 -22.78 5.70
C HIS A 208 -25.09 -21.79 6.39
N ASP A 209 -24.56 -20.71 6.97
CA ASP A 209 -25.33 -19.58 7.50
C ASP A 209 -25.63 -18.60 6.35
N ASP A 210 -26.55 -19.00 5.46
CA ASP A 210 -26.87 -18.23 4.27
C ASP A 210 -27.50 -16.87 4.59
N ALA A 211 -28.17 -16.76 5.72
CA ALA A 211 -28.78 -15.50 6.16
C ALA A 211 -27.67 -14.45 6.52
N LYS A 212 -26.62 -14.90 7.19
CA LYS A 212 -25.46 -14.07 7.50
C LYS A 212 -24.64 -13.76 6.24
N ALA A 213 -24.36 -14.76 5.41
CA ALA A 213 -23.61 -14.60 4.17
C ALA A 213 -24.28 -13.63 3.19
N ALA A 214 -25.60 -13.68 3.06
CA ALA A 214 -26.38 -12.80 2.18
C ALA A 214 -26.30 -11.31 2.54
N GLN A 215 -25.83 -10.94 3.72
CA GLN A 215 -25.61 -9.53 4.10
C GLN A 215 -24.40 -8.93 3.37
N TRP A 216 -23.51 -9.78 2.88
CA TRP A 216 -22.23 -9.39 2.25
C TRP A 216 -22.16 -9.74 0.77
N ALA A 217 -23.10 -10.50 0.24
CA ALA A 217 -22.99 -11.05 -1.10
C ALA A 217 -24.18 -10.69 -1.99
N VAL A 218 -23.90 -10.56 -3.27
CA VAL A 218 -24.96 -10.38 -4.28
C VAL A 218 -25.87 -11.64 -4.34
N PRO A 219 -27.18 -11.48 -4.64
CA PRO A 219 -28.12 -12.62 -4.69
C PRO A 219 -27.70 -13.72 -5.67
N SER A 220 -27.07 -13.36 -6.79
CA SER A 220 -26.59 -14.32 -7.79
C SER A 220 -25.47 -15.21 -7.26
N LEU A 221 -24.55 -14.68 -6.42
CA LEU A 221 -23.55 -15.49 -5.74
C LEU A 221 -24.20 -16.46 -4.76
N MET A 222 -25.12 -15.98 -3.92
CA MET A 222 -25.84 -16.84 -2.98
C MET A 222 -26.55 -17.99 -3.69
N SER A 223 -27.21 -17.71 -4.82
CA SER A 223 -27.88 -18.72 -5.65
C SER A 223 -26.89 -19.68 -6.35
N ALA A 224 -25.63 -19.33 -6.45
CA ALA A 224 -24.59 -20.14 -7.09
C ALA A 224 -23.90 -21.10 -6.12
N LEU A 225 -23.88 -20.81 -4.82
CA LEU A 225 -23.06 -21.52 -3.83
C LEU A 225 -23.27 -23.04 -3.85
N ASP A 226 -24.49 -23.50 -4.00
CA ASP A 226 -24.83 -24.92 -3.96
C ASP A 226 -24.96 -25.55 -5.36
N ARG A 227 -24.63 -24.82 -6.42
CA ARG A 227 -24.50 -25.38 -7.77
C ARG A 227 -23.13 -26.10 -7.92
N HIS A 228 -23.12 -27.13 -8.76
CA HIS A 228 -21.85 -27.77 -9.12
C HIS A 228 -20.92 -26.78 -9.81
N ALA A 229 -19.69 -26.68 -9.32
CA ALA A 229 -18.65 -25.91 -9.96
C ALA A 229 -18.25 -26.57 -11.29
N PRO A 230 -17.97 -25.78 -12.33
CA PRO A 230 -17.52 -26.33 -13.61
C PRO A 230 -16.30 -27.23 -13.41
N TYR A 231 -16.31 -28.38 -14.05
CA TYR A 231 -15.22 -29.37 -14.06
C TYR A 231 -14.86 -30.00 -12.72
N SER A 232 -15.61 -29.74 -11.65
CA SER A 232 -15.41 -30.37 -10.34
C SER A 232 -16.62 -31.21 -9.94
N GLY A 233 -16.43 -32.25 -9.14
CA GLY A 233 -17.51 -33.02 -8.51
C GLY A 233 -18.13 -32.32 -7.30
N PHE A 234 -17.69 -31.10 -6.98
CA PHE A 234 -18.06 -30.34 -5.80
C PHE A 234 -18.96 -29.16 -6.13
N THR A 235 -19.66 -28.65 -5.15
CA THR A 235 -20.38 -27.38 -5.27
C THR A 235 -19.40 -26.21 -5.27
N VAL A 236 -19.86 -25.02 -5.69
CA VAL A 236 -19.08 -23.78 -5.59
C VAL A 236 -18.66 -23.52 -4.14
N ARG A 237 -19.56 -23.76 -3.18
CA ARG A 237 -19.28 -23.64 -1.75
C ARG A 237 -18.11 -24.54 -1.31
N GLU A 238 -18.18 -25.81 -1.65
CA GLU A 238 -17.14 -26.78 -1.26
C GLU A 238 -15.80 -26.54 -1.94
N SER A 239 -15.81 -26.14 -3.22
CA SER A 239 -14.59 -25.95 -3.99
C SER A 239 -13.89 -24.63 -3.70
N HIS A 240 -14.64 -23.54 -3.44
CA HIS A 240 -14.05 -22.20 -3.23
C HIS A 240 -13.94 -21.81 -1.77
N PHE A 241 -14.75 -22.39 -0.90
CA PHE A 241 -14.79 -22.09 0.53
C PHE A 241 -14.64 -23.37 1.37
N PRO A 242 -13.59 -24.18 1.18
CA PRO A 242 -13.40 -25.37 2.00
C PRO A 242 -13.22 -24.98 3.47
N LYS A 243 -13.56 -25.93 4.36
CA LYS A 243 -13.42 -25.72 5.81
C LYS A 243 -11.98 -25.31 6.15
N GLY A 244 -11.85 -24.24 6.93
CA GLY A 244 -10.55 -23.68 7.34
C GLY A 244 -10.00 -22.64 6.39
N SER A 245 -10.74 -22.22 5.37
CA SER A 245 -10.36 -21.08 4.52
C SER A 245 -10.17 -19.82 5.36
N THR A 246 -9.08 -19.10 5.11
CA THR A 246 -8.77 -17.82 5.77
C THR A 246 -8.55 -16.72 4.74
N VAL A 247 -8.96 -15.50 5.09
CA VAL A 247 -8.71 -14.32 4.25
C VAL A 247 -7.31 -13.81 4.55
N GLY A 248 -6.44 -13.80 3.54
CA GLY A 248 -5.05 -13.38 3.71
C GLY A 248 -4.84 -11.88 3.51
N GLU A 249 -5.37 -11.32 2.44
CA GLU A 249 -5.17 -9.94 2.05
C GLU A 249 -6.25 -9.48 1.07
N CYS A 250 -6.63 -8.20 1.14
CA CYS A 250 -7.47 -7.55 0.15
C CYS A 250 -6.70 -6.40 -0.51
N ILE A 251 -6.76 -6.31 -1.83
CA ILE A 251 -6.12 -5.25 -2.63
C ILE A 251 -7.10 -4.70 -3.65
N LEU A 252 -6.87 -3.47 -4.12
CA LEU A 252 -7.55 -3.02 -5.34
C LEU A 252 -7.15 -3.93 -6.51
N LEU A 253 -8.10 -4.26 -7.36
CA LEU A 253 -7.81 -5.01 -8.57
C LEU A 253 -6.89 -4.17 -9.46
N PRO A 254 -5.62 -4.59 -9.67
CA PRO A 254 -4.64 -3.79 -10.38
C PRO A 254 -4.91 -3.76 -11.88
N ALA A 255 -4.19 -2.89 -12.58
CA ALA A 255 -4.05 -2.99 -14.02
C ALA A 255 -3.58 -4.39 -14.39
N VAL A 256 -4.32 -5.06 -15.24
CA VAL A 256 -3.92 -6.39 -15.72
C VAL A 256 -3.04 -6.22 -16.95
N SER A 257 -1.93 -6.94 -16.97
CA SER A 257 -1.09 -7.06 -18.16
C SER A 257 -1.95 -7.50 -19.36
N LEU A 258 -1.49 -7.16 -20.56
CA LEU A 258 -2.01 -7.87 -21.74
C LEU A 258 -1.98 -9.36 -21.43
N PRO A 259 -3.07 -10.08 -21.71
CA PRO A 259 -3.15 -11.49 -21.40
C PRO A 259 -1.94 -12.21 -22.02
N ASP A 260 -1.41 -13.17 -21.28
CA ASP A 260 -0.47 -14.14 -21.83
C ASP A 260 -1.13 -14.90 -23.01
N ASP A 261 -0.42 -15.83 -23.64
CA ASP A 261 -0.95 -16.63 -24.75
C ASP A 261 -2.23 -17.42 -24.37
N LEU A 262 -2.54 -17.54 -23.08
CA LEU A 262 -3.73 -18.18 -22.53
C LEU A 262 -4.87 -17.18 -22.24
N GLY A 263 -4.65 -15.89 -22.42
CA GLY A 263 -5.62 -14.83 -22.12
C GLY A 263 -5.82 -14.57 -20.63
N MET A 264 -4.87 -14.96 -19.78
CA MET A 264 -4.90 -14.78 -18.34
C MET A 264 -3.82 -13.80 -17.89
N SER A 265 -4.05 -13.15 -16.78
CA SER A 265 -3.08 -12.27 -16.12
C SER A 265 -2.87 -12.71 -14.69
N THR A 266 -1.65 -12.55 -14.21
CA THR A 266 -1.28 -12.90 -12.85
C THR A 266 -1.33 -11.67 -11.97
N VAL A 267 -2.03 -11.77 -10.85
CA VAL A 267 -2.05 -10.80 -9.76
C VAL A 267 -1.25 -11.36 -8.60
N TYR A 268 -0.38 -10.53 -8.02
CA TYR A 268 0.48 -10.92 -6.90
C TYR A 268 -0.01 -10.26 -5.61
N PHE A 269 -0.07 -11.06 -4.54
CA PHE A 269 -0.29 -10.60 -3.18
C PHE A 269 1.05 -10.39 -2.45
N SER A 270 1.05 -9.63 -1.37
CA SER A 270 2.27 -9.28 -0.61
C SER A 270 2.98 -10.50 -0.03
N ASN A 271 2.26 -11.57 0.29
CA ASN A 271 2.81 -12.85 0.77
C ASN A 271 3.41 -13.72 -0.34
N GLY A 272 3.51 -13.21 -1.59
CA GLY A 272 4.03 -13.93 -2.75
C GLY A 272 3.03 -14.89 -3.42
N ARG A 273 1.81 -14.98 -2.93
CA ARG A 273 0.73 -15.74 -3.60
C ARG A 273 0.34 -15.09 -4.91
N GLN A 274 -0.18 -15.89 -5.79
CA GLN A 274 -0.62 -15.48 -7.10
C GLN A 274 -2.09 -15.84 -7.30
N ALA A 275 -2.80 -14.99 -8.02
CA ALA A 275 -4.12 -15.27 -8.53
C ALA A 275 -4.12 -15.04 -10.04
N TRP A 276 -4.84 -15.89 -10.76
CA TRP A 276 -5.01 -15.72 -12.20
C TRP A 276 -6.40 -15.16 -12.49
N ILE A 277 -6.45 -14.11 -13.29
CA ILE A 277 -7.68 -13.49 -13.74
C ILE A 277 -7.68 -13.39 -15.26
N ARG A 278 -8.83 -13.60 -15.87
CA ARG A 278 -9.00 -13.34 -17.29
C ARG A 278 -9.52 -11.91 -17.47
N ALA A 279 -8.84 -11.13 -18.30
CA ALA A 279 -9.29 -9.78 -18.62
C ALA A 279 -10.71 -9.79 -19.21
N GLY A 280 -11.61 -8.99 -18.66
CA GLY A 280 -12.97 -8.81 -19.15
C GLY A 280 -14.02 -9.78 -18.60
N ASP A 281 -13.63 -10.85 -17.89
CA ASP A 281 -14.58 -11.81 -17.33
C ASP A 281 -14.69 -11.65 -15.80
N ALA A 282 -15.88 -11.41 -15.30
CA ALA A 282 -16.23 -11.90 -13.98
C ALA A 282 -16.37 -13.41 -14.07
N SER A 283 -16.04 -14.14 -13.02
CA SER A 283 -16.07 -15.61 -12.96
C SER A 283 -17.22 -16.24 -13.77
N GLN A 284 -16.94 -17.33 -14.46
CA GLN A 284 -17.95 -18.16 -15.14
C GLN A 284 -19.01 -18.73 -14.19
N ILE A 285 -18.75 -18.69 -12.88
CA ILE A 285 -19.64 -19.21 -11.82
C ILE A 285 -20.81 -18.26 -11.60
N VAL A 286 -20.56 -16.94 -11.65
CA VAL A 286 -21.56 -15.90 -11.40
C VAL A 286 -21.49 -14.86 -12.54
N GLN A 287 -22.59 -14.66 -13.23
CA GLN A 287 -22.67 -13.72 -14.36
C GLN A 287 -22.99 -12.29 -13.87
N GLU A 288 -22.06 -11.67 -13.15
CA GLU A 288 -22.22 -10.28 -12.67
C GLU A 288 -21.56 -9.24 -13.58
N GLY A 289 -21.17 -9.66 -14.78
CA GLY A 289 -20.51 -8.80 -15.77
C GLY A 289 -19.01 -8.68 -15.54
N PRO A 290 -18.32 -7.88 -16.37
CA PRO A 290 -16.87 -7.77 -16.35
C PRO A 290 -16.36 -7.09 -15.07
N TYR A 291 -15.08 -7.32 -14.76
CA TYR A 291 -14.39 -6.57 -13.73
C TYR A 291 -14.45 -5.06 -14.01
N ARG A 292 -14.40 -4.26 -12.94
CA ARG A 292 -14.46 -2.80 -13.02
C ARG A 292 -13.29 -2.16 -12.30
N SER A 293 -12.92 -0.99 -12.74
CA SER A 293 -12.01 -0.12 -11.99
C SER A 293 -12.54 0.10 -10.58
N GLY A 294 -11.71 -0.14 -9.55
CA GLY A 294 -12.13 -0.04 -8.16
C GLY A 294 -12.69 -1.32 -7.55
N ASP A 295 -12.83 -2.42 -8.30
CA ASP A 295 -13.08 -3.72 -7.71
C ASP A 295 -11.95 -4.12 -6.77
N ILE A 296 -12.26 -4.90 -5.75
CA ILE A 296 -11.33 -5.37 -4.73
C ILE A 296 -11.17 -6.87 -4.87
N MET A 297 -9.95 -7.35 -4.77
CA MET A 297 -9.63 -8.76 -4.77
C MET A 297 -9.10 -9.19 -3.40
N CYS A 298 -9.71 -10.18 -2.78
CA CYS A 298 -9.23 -10.76 -1.53
C CYS A 298 -8.75 -12.19 -1.77
N GLY A 299 -7.53 -12.48 -1.38
CA GLY A 299 -6.96 -13.83 -1.44
C GLY A 299 -7.53 -14.71 -0.34
N LEU A 300 -7.85 -15.97 -0.66
CA LEU A 300 -8.25 -17.00 0.29
C LEU A 300 -7.17 -18.06 0.42
N ASP A 301 -6.77 -18.32 1.66
CA ASP A 301 -5.90 -19.40 2.04
C ASP A 301 -6.74 -20.63 2.36
N ARG A 302 -6.55 -21.70 1.59
CA ARG A 302 -7.31 -22.95 1.73
C ARG A 302 -6.72 -23.91 2.77
N SER A 303 -5.43 -23.78 3.07
CA SER A 303 -4.74 -24.66 3.97
C SER A 303 -4.05 -23.90 5.09
N ALA A 304 -4.07 -24.45 6.28
CA ALA A 304 -3.41 -23.85 7.45
C ALA A 304 -1.87 -23.76 7.31
N ASP A 305 -1.28 -24.52 6.40
CA ASP A 305 0.17 -24.56 6.15
C ASP A 305 0.64 -23.64 5.01
N HIS A 306 -0.29 -22.89 4.39
CA HIS A 306 0.00 -21.98 3.29
C HIS A 306 0.77 -22.61 2.11
N SER A 307 0.68 -23.94 1.95
CA SER A 307 1.42 -24.69 0.93
C SER A 307 0.91 -24.46 -0.49
N ASP A 308 -0.34 -23.99 -0.65
CA ASP A 308 -0.91 -23.69 -1.96
C ASP A 308 -0.36 -22.38 -2.53
N ARG A 309 0.51 -22.49 -3.52
CA ARG A 309 1.07 -21.35 -4.24
C ARG A 309 0.00 -20.56 -5.01
N PHE A 310 -1.07 -21.24 -5.41
CA PHE A 310 -2.22 -20.67 -6.10
C PHE A 310 -3.45 -20.78 -5.20
N GLY A 311 -3.70 -19.73 -4.45
CA GLY A 311 -4.91 -19.64 -3.63
C GLY A 311 -6.15 -19.35 -4.48
N THR A 312 -7.32 -19.63 -3.93
CA THR A 312 -8.57 -19.05 -4.40
C THR A 312 -8.62 -17.57 -3.99
N TRP A 313 -9.51 -16.85 -4.60
CA TRP A 313 -9.75 -15.44 -4.31
C TRP A 313 -11.23 -15.13 -4.48
N ILE A 314 -11.67 -14.04 -3.87
CA ILE A 314 -13.01 -13.49 -4.04
C ILE A 314 -12.92 -12.05 -4.51
N MET A 315 -13.92 -11.63 -5.28
CA MET A 315 -14.03 -10.25 -5.74
C MET A 315 -15.13 -9.52 -4.99
N LEU A 316 -14.81 -8.32 -4.57
CA LEU A 316 -15.75 -7.42 -3.95
C LEU A 316 -15.89 -6.15 -4.79
N ARG A 317 -17.05 -5.52 -4.68
CA ARG A 317 -17.38 -4.28 -5.36
C ARG A 317 -17.94 -3.27 -4.36
N GLY A 318 -17.56 -2.00 -4.54
CA GLY A 318 -18.11 -0.92 -3.74
C GLY A 318 -19.62 -0.75 -3.96
N ARG A 319 -20.35 -0.46 -2.89
CA ARG A 319 -21.77 -0.10 -2.91
C ARG A 319 -21.94 1.42 -2.79
N PRO A 320 -23.08 1.96 -3.26
CA PRO A 320 -23.39 3.39 -3.13
C PRO A 320 -23.41 3.92 -1.69
N ASP A 321 -23.65 3.04 -0.70
CA ASP A 321 -23.66 3.38 0.74
C ASP A 321 -22.25 3.42 1.36
N GLY A 322 -21.19 3.22 0.56
CA GLY A 322 -19.81 3.17 1.00
C GLY A 322 -19.35 1.82 1.52
N GLY A 323 -20.24 0.83 1.58
CA GLY A 323 -19.90 -0.56 1.88
C GLY A 323 -19.35 -1.31 0.68
N VAL A 324 -19.03 -2.58 0.87
CA VAL A 324 -18.62 -3.50 -0.19
C VAL A 324 -19.53 -4.74 -0.20
N GLU A 325 -19.62 -5.40 -1.35
CA GLU A 325 -20.31 -6.68 -1.49
C GLU A 325 -19.46 -7.68 -2.28
N VAL A 326 -19.52 -8.94 -1.89
CA VAL A 326 -18.89 -10.04 -2.62
C VAL A 326 -19.77 -10.39 -3.81
N TYR A 327 -19.22 -10.33 -5.01
CA TYR A 327 -20.01 -10.59 -6.21
C TYR A 327 -19.57 -11.83 -6.99
N THR A 328 -18.34 -12.30 -6.79
CA THR A 328 -17.90 -13.56 -7.38
C THR A 328 -16.77 -14.20 -6.58
N PRO A 329 -16.75 -15.54 -6.43
CA PRO A 329 -15.54 -16.27 -6.14
C PRO A 329 -14.74 -16.40 -7.42
N GLY A 330 -13.42 -16.37 -7.32
CA GLY A 330 -12.54 -16.65 -8.43
C GLY A 330 -12.61 -18.12 -8.88
N PRO A 331 -12.14 -18.43 -10.08
CA PRO A 331 -11.95 -19.81 -10.46
C PRO A 331 -10.98 -20.46 -9.47
N GLY A 332 -11.36 -21.63 -8.97
CA GLY A 332 -10.44 -22.47 -8.22
C GLY A 332 -9.27 -22.84 -9.12
N SER A 333 -8.05 -22.82 -8.57
CA SER A 333 -6.94 -23.51 -9.23
C SER A 333 -7.23 -25.00 -9.20
N ASP A 334 -7.43 -25.60 -10.34
CA ASP A 334 -7.36 -27.05 -10.50
C ASP A 334 -5.92 -27.54 -10.33
#